data_e1c9c18abc85a099038eadb16bf2b315
#
_entry.id   e1c9c18abc85a099038eadb16bf2b315
#
_cell.length_a   1.000
_cell.length_b   1.000
_cell.length_c   1.000
_cell.angle_alpha   90.00
_cell.angle_beta   90.00
_cell.angle_gamma   90.00
#
_symmetry.space_group_name_H-M   'P 1'
#
loop_
_entity.id
_entity.type
_entity.pdbx_description
1 polymer ?
#
loop_
_entity_poly.entity_id
_entity_poly.type
_entity_poly.pdbx_seq_one_letter_code
_entity_poly.pdbx_strand_id
1 'polypeptide(L)'
;MSPIQLFDPASGSYTYLLCDPATREALIIDPVDSQLERDLATLERLGLRLRWTVETHAHDDHITSAARLVELTGAHSAAPAGCAVGTAAVQLDDGDTLAFGSQTLRVLHTPGHTAGSVCYLWQAVAPGLPAQLFTGDTLLIGDCGRTDLPSGDAGRLYDSITARLFTLPADSVVWPGHDYHG
;
A
#
# COMPACT_ATOMS: atom_id res chain seq x y z
N MET A 1 7.52 -2.46 15.10
CA MET A 1 8.43 -1.87 14.09
C MET A 1 7.60 -0.92 13.26
N SER A 2 8.15 0.25 12.89
CA SER A 2 7.46 1.19 12.02
C SER A 2 7.80 0.87 10.55
N PRO A 3 6.89 1.14 9.60
CA PRO A 3 7.19 1.07 8.19
C PRO A 3 8.28 2.09 7.82
N ILE A 4 8.99 1.85 6.73
CA ILE A 4 9.91 2.82 6.14
C ILE A 4 9.12 3.55 5.06
N GLN A 5 8.94 4.85 5.24
CA GLN A 5 8.29 5.73 4.27
C GLN A 5 9.36 6.29 3.32
N LEU A 6 9.11 6.17 2.02
CA LEU A 6 9.98 6.63 0.95
C LEU A 6 9.19 7.57 0.05
N PHE A 7 9.74 8.74 -0.24
CA PHE A 7 9.04 9.79 -0.98
C PHE A 7 9.54 9.88 -2.43
N ASP A 8 8.62 10.00 -3.38
CA ASP A 8 8.92 10.38 -4.76
C ASP A 8 8.54 11.85 -5.00
N PRO A 9 9.52 12.75 -5.22
CA PRO A 9 9.24 14.18 -5.39
C PRO A 9 8.59 14.52 -6.74
N ALA A 10 8.59 13.61 -7.72
CA ALA A 10 8.03 13.87 -9.03
C ALA A 10 6.50 13.69 -9.05
N SER A 11 6.00 12.63 -8.42
CA SER A 11 4.55 12.36 -8.29
C SER A 11 3.97 12.87 -6.96
N GLY A 12 4.81 13.14 -5.96
CA GLY A 12 4.37 13.44 -4.59
C GLY A 12 3.90 12.21 -3.83
N SER A 13 4.21 11.01 -4.35
CA SER A 13 3.72 9.74 -3.79
C SER A 13 4.62 9.21 -2.68
N TYR A 14 4.03 8.47 -1.76
CA TYR A 14 4.73 7.68 -0.76
C TYR A 14 4.74 6.20 -1.13
N THR A 15 5.92 5.60 -1.12
CA THR A 15 6.13 4.16 -1.13
C THR A 15 6.41 3.69 0.31
N TYR A 16 5.88 2.56 0.72
CA TYR A 16 6.11 2.01 2.06
C TYR A 16 6.78 0.65 2.00
N LEU A 17 7.89 0.51 2.75
CA LEU A 17 8.59 -0.76 2.91
C LEU A 17 8.34 -1.30 4.33
N LEU A 18 7.72 -2.46 4.40
CA LEU A 18 7.44 -3.22 5.61
C LEU A 18 8.40 -4.40 5.68
N CYS A 19 8.87 -4.75 6.88
CA CYS A 19 9.72 -5.94 7.02
C CYS A 19 9.45 -6.71 8.32
N ASP A 20 9.67 -8.00 8.24
CA ASP A 20 9.75 -8.86 9.42
C ASP A 20 11.21 -8.90 9.92
N PRO A 21 11.49 -8.41 11.13
CA PRO A 21 12.85 -8.38 11.65
C PRO A 21 13.44 -9.79 11.89
N ALA A 22 12.60 -10.79 12.13
CA ALA A 22 13.05 -12.14 12.43
C ALA A 22 13.49 -12.89 11.18
N THR A 23 12.73 -12.79 10.10
CA THR A 23 12.99 -13.53 8.84
C THR A 23 13.67 -12.69 7.77
N ARG A 24 13.71 -11.35 7.95
CA ARG A 24 14.20 -10.38 6.96
C ARG A 24 13.38 -10.37 5.67
N GLU A 25 12.19 -10.97 5.66
CA GLU A 25 11.25 -10.83 4.57
C GLU A 25 10.58 -9.46 4.59
N ALA A 26 10.36 -8.91 3.39
CA ALA A 26 9.81 -7.58 3.22
C ALA A 26 8.64 -7.56 2.22
N LEU A 27 7.82 -6.53 2.34
CA LEU A 27 6.74 -6.19 1.43
C LEU A 27 6.84 -4.70 1.11
N ILE A 28 6.66 -4.32 -0.16
CA ILE A 28 6.66 -2.94 -0.61
C ILE A 28 5.27 -2.56 -1.15
N ILE A 29 4.76 -1.40 -0.75
CA ILE A 29 3.46 -0.85 -1.15
C ILE A 29 3.69 0.35 -2.06
N ASP A 30 2.98 0.41 -3.20
CA ASP A 30 2.98 1.48 -4.20
C ASP A 30 4.40 1.92 -4.62
N PRO A 31 5.22 1.02 -5.17
CA PRO A 31 6.57 1.34 -5.61
C PRO A 31 6.57 2.10 -6.94
N VAL A 32 7.31 3.21 -7.02
CA VAL A 32 7.38 4.10 -8.17
C VAL A 32 8.54 3.73 -9.10
N ASP A 33 8.32 3.66 -10.43
CA ASP A 33 9.33 3.20 -11.39
C ASP A 33 10.58 4.10 -11.43
N SER A 34 10.41 5.42 -11.32
CA SER A 34 11.51 6.38 -11.24
C SER A 34 12.40 6.18 -9.99
N GLN A 35 11.91 5.48 -8.97
CA GLN A 35 12.58 5.25 -7.68
C GLN A 35 13.07 3.80 -7.50
N LEU A 36 13.02 2.97 -8.54
CA LEU A 36 13.40 1.56 -8.47
C LEU A 36 14.80 1.34 -7.87
N GLU A 37 15.79 2.14 -8.30
CA GLU A 37 17.17 2.00 -7.79
C GLU A 37 17.27 2.33 -6.30
N ARG A 38 16.54 3.35 -5.84
CA ARG A 38 16.43 3.69 -4.40
C ARG A 38 15.86 2.53 -3.61
N ASP A 39 14.79 1.91 -4.12
CA ASP A 39 14.09 0.84 -3.43
C ASP A 39 14.97 -0.42 -3.36
N LEU A 40 15.65 -0.79 -4.44
CA LEU A 40 16.62 -1.89 -4.46
C LEU A 40 17.80 -1.63 -3.52
N ALA A 41 18.39 -0.44 -3.57
CA ALA A 41 19.50 -0.07 -2.66
C ALA A 41 19.05 -0.09 -1.18
N THR A 42 17.79 0.26 -0.90
CA THR A 42 17.23 0.20 0.46
C THR A 42 17.08 -1.25 0.93
N LEU A 43 16.58 -2.14 0.08
CA LEU A 43 16.49 -3.58 0.37
C LEU A 43 17.88 -4.17 0.64
N GLU A 44 18.86 -3.88 -0.22
CA GLU A 44 20.24 -4.36 -0.08
C GLU A 44 20.89 -3.85 1.20
N ARG A 45 20.88 -2.53 1.42
CA ARG A 45 21.48 -1.88 2.61
C ARG A 45 20.91 -2.45 3.91
N LEU A 46 19.62 -2.80 3.92
CA LEU A 46 18.96 -3.37 5.09
C LEU A 46 19.04 -4.89 5.13
N GLY A 47 19.58 -5.56 4.11
CA GLY A 47 19.66 -7.01 3.99
C GLY A 47 18.27 -7.65 4.00
N LEU A 48 17.31 -7.07 3.31
CA LEU A 48 15.93 -7.54 3.23
C LEU A 48 15.70 -8.36 1.96
N ARG A 49 14.87 -9.39 2.07
CA ARG A 49 14.40 -10.18 0.94
C ARG A 49 12.97 -9.77 0.60
N LEU A 50 12.78 -9.12 -0.53
CA LEU A 50 11.44 -8.74 -0.98
C LEU A 50 10.59 -9.98 -1.26
N ARG A 51 9.45 -10.10 -0.61
CA ARG A 51 8.49 -11.18 -0.79
C ARG A 51 7.33 -10.76 -1.69
N TRP A 52 6.85 -9.53 -1.48
CA TRP A 52 5.69 -8.98 -2.18
C TRP A 52 5.94 -7.54 -2.62
N THR A 53 5.42 -7.21 -3.79
CA THR A 53 5.11 -5.86 -4.23
C THR A 53 3.60 -5.75 -4.39
N VAL A 54 2.98 -4.72 -3.81
CA VAL A 54 1.53 -4.55 -3.78
C VAL A 54 1.13 -3.12 -4.14
N GLU A 55 -0.04 -2.98 -4.78
CA GLU A 55 -0.62 -1.69 -5.14
C GLU A 55 -1.88 -1.44 -4.31
N THR A 56 -2.10 -0.19 -3.88
CA THR A 56 -3.36 0.21 -3.22
C THR A 56 -4.49 0.43 -4.24
N HIS A 57 -4.15 0.89 -5.44
CA HIS A 57 -5.10 1.16 -6.53
C HIS A 57 -4.39 1.21 -7.89
N ALA A 58 -5.11 1.50 -8.96
CA ALA A 58 -4.51 1.82 -10.26
C ALA A 58 -4.09 3.30 -10.25
N HIS A 59 -2.79 3.56 -10.26
CA HIS A 59 -2.22 4.91 -10.21
C HIS A 59 -2.33 5.62 -11.57
N ASP A 60 -2.68 6.91 -11.55
CA ASP A 60 -2.68 7.79 -12.72
C ASP A 60 -1.56 8.84 -12.70
N ASP A 61 -0.89 8.99 -11.58
CA ASP A 61 0.17 9.97 -11.28
C ASP A 61 1.59 9.44 -11.52
N HIS A 62 1.78 8.11 -11.51
CA HIS A 62 3.07 7.48 -11.75
C HIS A 62 2.95 6.06 -12.36
N ILE A 63 4.08 5.58 -12.90
CA ILE A 63 4.23 4.19 -13.34
C ILE A 63 4.77 3.37 -12.17
N THR A 64 4.16 2.23 -11.87
CA THR A 64 4.65 1.31 -10.84
C THR A 64 5.91 0.56 -11.29
N SER A 65 6.85 0.34 -10.37
CA SER A 65 8.02 -0.53 -10.59
C SER A 65 7.76 -2.00 -10.27
N ALA A 66 6.54 -2.40 -9.93
CA ALA A 66 6.22 -3.75 -9.44
C ALA A 66 6.76 -4.87 -10.35
N ALA A 67 6.55 -4.78 -11.66
CA ALA A 67 7.03 -5.80 -12.61
C ALA A 67 8.57 -5.90 -12.62
N ARG A 68 9.27 -4.76 -12.56
CA ARG A 68 10.74 -4.74 -12.52
C ARG A 68 11.29 -5.26 -11.19
N LEU A 69 10.63 -4.94 -10.08
CA LEU A 69 10.98 -5.50 -8.77
C LEU A 69 10.81 -7.02 -8.75
N VAL A 70 9.73 -7.54 -9.33
CA VAL A 70 9.52 -9.01 -9.48
C VAL A 70 10.66 -9.64 -10.28
N GLU A 71 11.01 -9.06 -11.43
CA GLU A 71 12.09 -9.57 -12.28
C GLU A 71 13.46 -9.59 -11.56
N LEU A 72 13.80 -8.52 -10.86
CA LEU A 72 15.12 -8.33 -10.25
C LEU A 72 15.28 -9.04 -8.89
N THR A 73 14.19 -9.26 -8.14
CA THR A 73 14.26 -9.80 -6.77
C THR A 73 13.67 -11.20 -6.63
N GLY A 74 12.89 -11.66 -7.62
CA GLY A 74 12.11 -12.89 -7.51
C GLY A 74 10.89 -12.78 -6.59
N ALA A 75 10.47 -11.57 -6.22
CA ALA A 75 9.26 -11.31 -5.44
C ALA A 75 7.99 -11.69 -6.22
N HIS A 76 6.85 -11.70 -5.55
CA HIS A 76 5.54 -11.82 -6.19
C HIS A 76 4.86 -10.46 -6.24
N SER A 77 4.04 -10.23 -7.28
CA SER A 77 3.20 -9.03 -7.36
C SER A 77 1.75 -9.36 -7.00
N ALA A 78 1.11 -8.46 -6.28
CA ALA A 78 -0.31 -8.54 -6.00
C ALA A 78 -0.96 -7.15 -6.18
N ALA A 79 -2.20 -7.13 -6.68
CA ALA A 79 -2.96 -5.90 -6.85
C ALA A 79 -4.45 -6.17 -6.59
N PRO A 80 -5.24 -5.13 -6.23
CA PRO A 80 -6.68 -5.29 -6.03
C PRO A 80 -7.37 -5.80 -7.31
N ALA A 81 -8.30 -6.74 -7.16
CA ALA A 81 -9.02 -7.37 -8.28
C ALA A 81 -9.75 -6.36 -9.18
N GLY A 82 -10.19 -5.23 -8.62
CA GLY A 82 -10.85 -4.15 -9.36
C GLY A 82 -9.93 -3.18 -10.11
N CYS A 83 -8.60 -3.32 -10.00
CA CYS A 83 -7.64 -2.36 -10.56
C CYS A 83 -7.21 -2.64 -12.00
N ALA A 84 -7.59 -3.75 -12.61
CA ALA A 84 -7.16 -4.14 -13.96
C ALA A 84 -5.63 -4.06 -14.19
N VAL A 85 -4.82 -4.20 -13.14
CA VAL A 85 -3.36 -4.28 -13.24
C VAL A 85 -3.03 -5.67 -13.79
N GLY A 86 -3.02 -5.78 -15.12
CA GLY A 86 -2.93 -7.05 -15.85
C GLY A 86 -1.62 -7.83 -15.66
N THR A 87 -0.65 -7.27 -14.93
CA THR A 87 0.65 -7.90 -14.66
C THR A 87 0.77 -8.47 -13.25
N ALA A 88 -0.21 -8.23 -12.36
CA ALA A 88 -0.17 -8.77 -11.00
C ALA A 88 -0.40 -10.29 -11.02
N ALA A 89 0.49 -11.02 -10.37
CA ALA A 89 0.40 -12.47 -10.27
C ALA A 89 -0.75 -12.93 -9.37
N VAL A 90 -1.13 -12.10 -8.40
CA VAL A 90 -2.22 -12.35 -7.44
C VAL A 90 -3.20 -11.19 -7.47
N GLN A 91 -4.50 -11.53 -7.63
CA GLN A 91 -5.59 -10.57 -7.46
C GLN A 91 -6.09 -10.64 -6.02
N LEU A 92 -6.26 -9.48 -5.39
CA LEU A 92 -6.64 -9.35 -3.99
C LEU A 92 -8.10 -8.93 -3.85
N ASP A 93 -8.84 -9.70 -3.07
CA ASP A 93 -10.20 -9.38 -2.66
C ASP A 93 -10.26 -8.88 -1.21
N ASP A 94 -11.43 -8.34 -0.82
CA ASP A 94 -11.67 -7.86 0.54
C ASP A 94 -11.47 -8.96 1.59
N GLY A 95 -10.66 -8.68 2.60
CA GLY A 95 -10.36 -9.59 3.69
C GLY A 95 -9.18 -10.55 3.42
N ASP A 96 -8.65 -10.57 2.20
CA ASP A 96 -7.44 -11.35 1.89
C ASP A 96 -6.25 -10.93 2.74
N THR A 97 -5.28 -11.83 2.84
CA THR A 97 -4.07 -11.59 3.63
C THR A 97 -2.82 -12.00 2.86
N LEU A 98 -1.78 -11.18 2.98
CA LEU A 98 -0.45 -11.46 2.45
C LEU A 98 0.53 -11.67 3.60
N ALA A 99 1.19 -12.84 3.63
CA ALA A 99 2.20 -13.15 4.64
C ALA A 99 3.61 -12.80 4.14
N PHE A 100 4.42 -12.19 5.02
CA PHE A 100 5.85 -11.96 4.83
C PHE A 100 6.58 -12.24 6.15
N GLY A 101 7.23 -13.37 6.22
CA GLY A 101 7.77 -13.91 7.47
C GLY A 101 6.68 -14.26 8.47
N SER A 102 6.78 -13.75 9.67
CA SER A 102 5.76 -13.88 10.73
C SER A 102 4.67 -12.80 10.67
N GLN A 103 4.78 -11.88 9.73
CA GLN A 103 3.87 -10.73 9.60
C GLN A 103 2.76 -11.03 8.60
N THR A 104 1.62 -10.32 8.76
CA THR A 104 0.47 -10.42 7.87
C THR A 104 -0.09 -9.06 7.56
N LEU A 105 -0.28 -8.77 6.28
CA LEU A 105 -0.96 -7.58 5.77
C LEU A 105 -2.37 -7.98 5.32
N ARG A 106 -3.40 -7.34 5.85
CA ARG A 106 -4.80 -7.60 5.51
C ARG A 106 -5.33 -6.55 4.54
N VAL A 107 -6.08 -7.00 3.54
CA VAL A 107 -6.75 -6.15 2.54
C VAL A 107 -8.10 -5.67 3.07
N LEU A 108 -8.37 -4.38 2.93
CA LEU A 108 -9.66 -3.73 3.17
C LEU A 108 -10.11 -3.05 1.88
N HIS A 109 -11.14 -3.55 1.21
CA HIS A 109 -11.67 -2.90 0.00
C HIS A 109 -12.33 -1.57 0.37
N THR A 110 -11.84 -0.48 -0.19
CA THR A 110 -12.24 0.90 0.12
C THR A 110 -12.45 1.70 -1.17
N PRO A 111 -13.46 1.32 -1.98
CA PRO A 111 -13.73 1.96 -3.26
C PRO A 111 -14.19 3.39 -3.10
N GLY A 112 -13.96 4.19 -4.13
CA GLY A 112 -14.44 5.57 -4.20
C GLY A 112 -13.48 6.51 -4.91
N HIS A 113 -12.19 6.53 -4.58
CA HIS A 113 -11.15 7.16 -5.42
C HIS A 113 -11.05 6.42 -6.76
N THR A 114 -10.86 5.09 -6.71
CA THR A 114 -11.12 4.18 -7.83
C THR A 114 -12.06 3.05 -7.40
N ALA A 115 -12.66 2.32 -8.34
CA ALA A 115 -13.52 1.18 -8.03
C ALA A 115 -12.76 0.04 -7.34
N GLY A 116 -11.46 -0.09 -7.61
CA GLY A 116 -10.60 -1.13 -7.07
C GLY A 116 -9.76 -0.70 -5.88
N SER A 117 -9.89 0.53 -5.36
CA SER A 117 -9.07 1.00 -4.24
C SER A 117 -9.19 0.12 -3.00
N VAL A 118 -8.05 -0.15 -2.38
CA VAL A 118 -7.95 -0.87 -1.10
C VAL A 118 -7.08 -0.09 -0.12
N CYS A 119 -7.33 -0.30 1.16
CA CYS A 119 -6.38 0.00 2.22
C CYS A 119 -5.75 -1.31 2.71
N TYR A 120 -4.54 -1.21 3.25
CA TYR A 120 -3.87 -2.34 3.87
C TYR A 120 -3.74 -2.12 5.37
N LEU A 121 -4.16 -3.13 6.14
CA LEU A 121 -4.03 -3.12 7.59
C LEU A 121 -2.92 -4.08 8.02
N TRP A 122 -1.88 -3.53 8.64
CA TRP A 122 -0.80 -4.29 9.26
C TRP A 122 -0.93 -4.22 10.77
N GLN A 123 -1.24 -5.36 11.36
CA GLN A 123 -1.28 -5.50 12.83
C GLN A 123 0.07 -6.06 13.28
N ALA A 124 0.75 -5.31 14.13
CA ALA A 124 1.99 -5.79 14.73
C ALA A 124 1.73 -7.05 15.57
N VAL A 125 2.61 -8.04 15.45
CA VAL A 125 2.52 -9.29 16.21
C VAL A 125 2.65 -9.05 17.73
N ALA A 126 3.30 -7.96 18.15
CA ALA A 126 3.45 -7.62 19.55
C ALA A 126 2.18 -6.99 20.12
N PRO A 127 1.61 -7.54 21.23
CA PRO A 127 0.45 -6.93 21.88
C PRO A 127 0.70 -5.49 22.31
N GLY A 128 -0.29 -4.61 22.10
CA GLY A 128 -0.26 -3.22 22.58
C GLY A 128 0.41 -2.23 21.64
N LEU A 129 0.85 -2.66 20.46
CA LEU A 129 1.27 -1.73 19.41
C LEU A 129 0.07 -1.33 18.54
N PRO A 130 -0.04 -0.03 18.13
CA PRO A 130 -1.11 0.41 17.26
C PRO A 130 -1.04 -0.28 15.90
N ALA A 131 -2.20 -0.54 15.32
CA ALA A 131 -2.29 -1.01 13.94
C ALA A 131 -1.76 0.05 12.97
N GLN A 132 -1.15 -0.37 11.87
CA GLN A 132 -0.65 0.50 10.82
C GLN A 132 -1.58 0.36 9.61
N LEU A 133 -2.17 1.46 9.16
CA LEU A 133 -3.16 1.51 8.09
C LEU A 133 -2.60 2.29 6.90
N PHE A 134 -2.34 1.60 5.79
CA PHE A 134 -1.89 2.21 4.54
C PHE A 134 -3.11 2.49 3.68
N THR A 135 -3.40 3.76 3.44
CA THR A 135 -4.70 4.18 2.90
C THR A 135 -4.68 4.50 1.41
N GLY A 136 -3.50 4.49 0.76
CA GLY A 136 -3.40 5.01 -0.59
C GLY A 136 -4.11 6.36 -0.68
N ASP A 137 -4.95 6.51 -1.69
CA ASP A 137 -5.75 7.73 -1.90
C ASP A 137 -7.18 7.64 -1.34
N THR A 138 -7.50 6.63 -0.54
CA THR A 138 -8.79 6.60 0.16
C THR A 138 -8.88 7.68 1.23
N LEU A 139 -7.82 7.83 2.05
CA LEU A 139 -7.76 8.84 3.13
C LEU A 139 -6.37 9.49 3.14
N LEU A 140 -6.32 10.81 3.05
CA LEU A 140 -5.12 11.62 3.06
C LEU A 140 -5.02 12.46 4.34
N ILE A 141 -3.94 13.24 4.49
CA ILE A 141 -3.75 14.15 5.63
C ILE A 141 -4.68 15.35 5.45
N GLY A 142 -5.75 15.38 6.26
CA GLY A 142 -6.75 16.45 6.20
C GLY A 142 -7.63 16.47 4.96
N ASP A 143 -7.57 15.41 4.13
CA ASP A 143 -8.29 15.31 2.86
C ASP A 143 -8.57 13.83 2.50
N CYS A 144 -9.10 13.59 1.31
CA CYS A 144 -9.28 12.28 0.70
C CYS A 144 -9.00 12.35 -0.81
N GLY A 145 -8.82 11.21 -1.47
CA GLY A 145 -8.57 11.15 -2.89
C GLY A 145 -9.74 11.73 -3.71
N ARG A 146 -9.40 12.29 -4.88
CA ARG A 146 -10.39 12.79 -5.86
C ARG A 146 -11.32 11.68 -6.33
N THR A 147 -12.53 12.03 -6.70
CA THR A 147 -13.57 11.07 -7.14
C THR A 147 -14.12 11.35 -8.53
N ASP A 148 -13.50 12.24 -9.26
CA ASP A 148 -13.84 12.62 -10.64
C ASP A 148 -13.13 11.76 -11.70
N LEU A 149 -12.42 10.71 -11.28
CA LEU A 149 -11.87 9.69 -12.18
C LEU A 149 -12.99 8.81 -12.79
N PRO A 150 -12.75 8.14 -13.94
CA PRO A 150 -13.78 7.34 -14.63
C PRO A 150 -14.45 6.29 -13.76
N SER A 151 -13.81 5.77 -12.73
CA SER A 151 -14.35 4.80 -11.78
C SER A 151 -14.56 5.36 -10.37
N GLY A 152 -14.42 6.69 -10.21
CA GLY A 152 -14.56 7.38 -8.93
C GLY A 152 -16.01 7.54 -8.52
N ASP A 153 -16.28 7.56 -7.21
CA ASP A 153 -17.61 7.72 -6.62
C ASP A 153 -17.49 8.32 -5.20
N ALA A 154 -17.92 9.56 -5.03
CA ALA A 154 -17.82 10.27 -3.76
C ALA A 154 -18.66 9.64 -2.64
N GLY A 155 -19.80 9.05 -2.96
CA GLY A 155 -20.65 8.37 -1.97
C GLY A 155 -19.97 7.11 -1.45
N ARG A 156 -19.41 6.30 -2.36
CA ARG A 156 -18.64 5.10 -1.96
C ARG A 156 -17.38 5.46 -1.18
N LEU A 157 -16.67 6.54 -1.55
CA LEU A 157 -15.51 7.00 -0.79
C LEU A 157 -15.90 7.41 0.63
N TYR A 158 -16.99 8.16 0.78
CA TYR A 158 -17.51 8.53 2.09
C TYR A 158 -17.85 7.30 2.94
N ASP A 159 -18.55 6.31 2.36
CA ASP A 159 -18.89 5.07 3.05
C ASP A 159 -17.62 4.26 3.42
N SER A 160 -16.65 4.18 2.50
CA SER A 160 -15.36 3.52 2.75
C SER A 160 -14.63 4.13 3.94
N ILE A 161 -14.56 5.45 4.02
CA ILE A 161 -13.89 6.16 5.12
C ILE A 161 -14.68 5.98 6.43
N THR A 162 -15.98 6.28 6.42
CA THR A 162 -16.77 6.37 7.66
C THR A 162 -17.18 5.00 8.22
N ALA A 163 -17.57 4.07 7.35
CA ALA A 163 -18.06 2.76 7.78
C ALA A 163 -16.95 1.69 7.90
N ARG A 164 -15.78 1.92 7.31
CA ARG A 164 -14.68 0.94 7.38
C ARG A 164 -13.45 1.47 8.11
N LEU A 165 -12.92 2.65 7.76
CA LEU A 165 -11.69 3.15 8.36
C LEU A 165 -11.91 3.73 9.75
N PHE A 166 -12.94 4.56 9.93
CA PHE A 166 -13.23 5.19 11.23
C PHE A 166 -13.80 4.23 12.28
N THR A 167 -14.08 2.98 11.91
CA THR A 167 -14.44 1.91 12.87
C THR A 167 -13.23 1.15 13.41
N LEU A 168 -12.03 1.38 12.87
CA LEU A 168 -10.79 0.83 13.39
C LEU A 168 -10.42 1.46 14.73
N PRO A 169 -9.54 0.84 15.53
CA PRO A 169 -9.08 1.41 16.80
C PRO A 169 -8.56 2.84 16.62
N ALA A 170 -8.93 3.74 17.52
CA ALA A 170 -8.62 5.17 17.42
C ALA A 170 -7.12 5.49 17.51
N ASP A 171 -6.31 4.58 18.00
CA ASP A 171 -4.84 4.65 18.06
C ASP A 171 -4.15 4.12 16.81
N SER A 172 -4.90 3.67 15.77
CA SER A 172 -4.33 3.24 14.50
C SER A 172 -3.55 4.37 13.83
N VAL A 173 -2.35 4.05 13.34
CA VAL A 173 -1.50 5.02 12.65
C VAL A 173 -1.80 4.97 11.15
N VAL A 174 -2.13 6.11 10.55
CA VAL A 174 -2.46 6.23 9.13
C VAL A 174 -1.23 6.61 8.30
N TRP A 175 -1.04 5.92 7.17
CA TRP A 175 0.02 6.10 6.19
C TRP A 175 -0.62 6.35 4.82
N PRO A 176 -0.77 7.60 4.36
CA PRO A 176 -1.46 7.96 3.13
C PRO A 176 -0.61 7.74 1.88
N GLY A 177 -1.25 7.74 0.69
CA GLY A 177 -0.55 7.70 -0.59
C GLY A 177 0.20 8.99 -0.91
N HIS A 178 -0.32 10.13 -0.45
CA HIS A 178 0.23 11.47 -0.70
C HIS A 178 0.15 12.39 0.53
N ASP A 179 1.00 13.41 0.54
CA ASP A 179 0.85 14.60 1.38
C ASP A 179 0.97 15.86 0.51
N TYR A 180 -0.17 16.46 0.17
CA TYR A 180 -0.22 17.67 -0.66
C TYR A 180 -0.05 18.97 0.12
N HIS A 181 0.03 18.89 1.44
CA HIS A 181 0.11 20.06 2.32
C HIS A 181 1.49 20.26 2.95
N GLY A 182 2.38 19.25 2.87
CA GLY A 182 3.82 19.32 3.27
C GLY A 182 4.04 19.34 4.76
#